data_6abe0ce6e68d8a18d521af5edbe64424
#
_entry.id   6abe0ce6e68d8a18d521af5edbe64424
#
_cell.length_a   1.000
_cell.length_b   1.000
_cell.length_c   1.000
_cell.angle_alpha   90.00
_cell.angle_beta   90.00
_cell.angle_gamma   90.00
#
_symmetry.space_group_name_H-M   'P 1'
#
loop_
_entity.id
_entity.type
_entity.pdbx_description
1 polymer ?
#
loop_
_entity_poly.entity_id
_entity_poly.type
_entity_poly.pdbx_seq_one_letter_code
_entity_poly.pdbx_strand_id
1 'polypeptide(L)'
;MSTVQAWSNAGFPLEKMILGVAGYGFSYHVNSSLAYDASGKIHPYVPFDRALQPAGDDWAYKATGVDVDVCGNPNLVEGAFNFWGLIDAGFLNADGTVAQGIDHVFDQCSQTVSHQGFAISFIH
;
A
#
# COMPACT_ATOMS: atom_id res chain seq x y z
N MET A 1 -2.30 7.57 20.79
CA MET A 1 -0.93 7.57 21.37
C MET A 1 0.00 7.17 20.25
N SER A 2 1.07 7.92 19.96
CA SER A 2 2.02 7.56 18.90
C SER A 2 2.90 6.37 19.33
N THR A 3 3.45 5.64 18.37
CA THR A 3 4.38 4.53 18.63
C THR A 3 5.60 4.99 19.44
N VAL A 4 6.17 6.15 19.10
CA VAL A 4 7.29 6.75 19.84
C VAL A 4 6.93 6.97 21.31
N GLN A 5 5.73 7.52 21.57
CA GLN A 5 5.28 7.75 22.95
C GLN A 5 5.07 6.44 23.72
N ALA A 6 4.54 5.39 23.06
CA ALA A 6 4.34 4.10 23.70
C ALA A 6 5.66 3.47 24.12
N TRP A 7 6.67 3.48 23.27
CA TRP A 7 8.00 2.97 23.58
C TRP A 7 8.72 3.80 24.65
N SER A 8 8.60 5.13 24.58
CA SER A 8 9.16 6.02 25.61
C SER A 8 8.54 5.77 26.97
N ASN A 9 7.23 5.61 27.04
CA ASN A 9 6.52 5.30 28.29
C ASN A 9 6.89 3.92 28.86
N ALA A 10 7.29 2.99 27.99
CA ALA A 10 7.82 1.70 28.39
C ALA A 10 9.29 1.75 28.85
N GLY A 11 9.90 2.93 28.88
CA GLY A 11 11.27 3.14 29.35
C GLY A 11 12.34 3.00 28.27
N PHE A 12 11.97 2.91 26.98
CA PHE A 12 12.96 2.87 25.91
C PHE A 12 13.54 4.27 25.66
N PRO A 13 14.88 4.45 25.66
CA PRO A 13 15.51 5.76 25.48
C PRO A 13 15.25 6.34 24.08
N LEU A 14 14.76 7.58 24.02
CA LEU A 14 14.43 8.25 22.74
C LEU A 14 15.65 8.40 21.83
N GLU A 15 16.81 8.64 22.38
CA GLU A 15 18.06 8.78 21.62
C GLU A 15 18.54 7.47 20.96
N LYS A 16 17.92 6.35 21.29
CA LYS A 16 18.18 5.05 20.67
C LYS A 16 17.08 4.64 19.67
N MET A 17 16.06 5.47 19.51
CA MET A 17 15.00 5.20 18.52
C MET A 17 15.41 5.68 17.15
N ILE A 18 15.24 4.81 16.17
CA ILE A 18 15.33 5.16 14.75
C ILE A 18 13.93 4.93 14.16
N LEU A 19 13.33 5.98 13.64
CA LEU A 19 12.03 5.90 12.97
C LEU A 19 12.23 5.62 11.48
N GLY A 20 11.75 4.48 11.00
CA GLY A 20 11.65 4.20 9.58
C GLY A 20 10.37 4.82 9.01
N VAL A 21 10.50 5.50 7.89
CA VAL A 21 9.36 6.03 7.12
C VAL A 21 9.31 5.31 5.79
N ALA A 22 8.20 4.65 5.51
CA ALA A 22 7.99 3.94 4.25
C ALA A 22 7.73 4.96 3.13
N GLY A 23 8.58 4.94 2.08
CA GLY A 23 8.39 5.72 0.86
C GLY A 23 7.83 4.87 -0.29
N TYR A 24 7.02 3.86 0.01
CA TYR A 24 6.44 2.93 -0.97
C TYR A 24 5.06 2.47 -0.52
N GLY A 25 4.31 1.89 -1.46
CA GLY A 25 3.03 1.26 -1.20
C GLY A 25 2.89 -0.04 -1.98
N PHE A 26 1.87 -0.82 -1.64
CA PHE A 26 1.54 -2.07 -2.31
C PHE A 26 0.28 -1.94 -3.14
N SER A 27 0.28 -2.57 -4.30
CA SER A 27 -0.89 -2.72 -5.15
C SER A 27 -1.43 -4.14 -5.09
N TYR A 28 -2.73 -4.26 -5.27
CA TYR A 28 -3.43 -5.53 -5.28
C TYR A 28 -4.47 -5.54 -6.40
N HIS A 29 -4.67 -6.69 -7.04
CA HIS A 29 -5.70 -6.83 -8.04
C HIS A 29 -7.06 -7.05 -7.39
N VAL A 30 -7.95 -6.06 -7.53
CA VAL A 30 -9.31 -6.08 -6.97
C VAL A 30 -10.33 -6.20 -8.09
N ASN A 31 -11.36 -7.02 -7.90
CA ASN A 31 -12.47 -7.08 -8.84
C ASN A 31 -13.17 -5.72 -8.89
N SER A 32 -13.34 -5.17 -10.09
CA SER A 32 -13.93 -3.84 -10.30
C SER A 32 -15.33 -3.68 -9.69
N SER A 33 -16.12 -4.75 -9.63
CA SER A 33 -17.44 -4.73 -9.00
C SER A 33 -17.41 -4.57 -7.47
N LEU A 34 -16.27 -4.79 -6.84
CA LEU A 34 -16.07 -4.65 -5.41
C LEU A 34 -15.27 -3.38 -5.04
N ALA A 35 -14.63 -2.76 -6.03
CA ALA A 35 -13.74 -1.63 -5.81
C ALA A 35 -14.44 -0.37 -5.27
N TYR A 36 -15.73 -0.26 -5.50
CA TYR A 36 -16.54 0.88 -5.08
C TYR A 36 -17.73 0.44 -4.23
N ASP A 37 -18.08 1.27 -3.27
CA ASP A 37 -19.31 1.11 -2.50
C ASP A 37 -20.53 1.62 -3.30
N ALA A 38 -21.73 1.45 -2.72
CA ALA A 38 -22.97 1.89 -3.34
C ALA A 38 -23.07 3.41 -3.57
N SER A 39 -22.22 4.20 -2.94
CA SER A 39 -22.13 5.66 -3.12
C SER A 39 -21.10 6.06 -4.19
N GLY A 40 -20.41 5.11 -4.80
CA GLY A 40 -19.36 5.35 -5.80
C GLY A 40 -18.02 5.76 -5.19
N LYS A 41 -17.81 5.54 -3.89
CA LYS A 41 -16.51 5.78 -3.24
C LYS A 41 -15.70 4.50 -3.20
N ILE A 42 -14.38 4.64 -3.25
CA ILE A 42 -13.47 3.52 -3.08
C ILE A 42 -13.82 2.78 -1.79
N HIS A 43 -13.98 1.45 -1.91
CA HIS A 43 -14.22 0.56 -0.80
C HIS A 43 -12.88 -0.07 -0.36
N PRO A 44 -12.22 0.43 0.68
CA PRO A 44 -10.99 -0.14 1.19
C PRO A 44 -11.21 -1.54 1.78
N TYR A 45 -10.15 -2.33 1.85
CA TYR A 45 -10.15 -3.65 2.49
C TYR A 45 -11.05 -4.72 1.84
N VAL A 46 -11.35 -4.58 0.56
CA VAL A 46 -12.06 -5.63 -0.18
C VAL A 46 -11.13 -6.81 -0.48
N PRO A 47 -11.68 -8.01 -0.67
CA PRO A 47 -10.90 -9.16 -1.10
C PRO A 47 -10.20 -8.89 -2.44
N PHE A 48 -8.96 -9.24 -2.55
CA PHE A 48 -8.17 -9.13 -3.78
C PHE A 48 -7.88 -10.52 -4.38
N ASP A 49 -7.63 -10.54 -5.68
CA ASP A 49 -7.30 -11.76 -6.40
C ASP A 49 -5.81 -12.08 -6.21
N ARG A 50 -5.53 -13.19 -5.55
CA ARG A 50 -4.17 -13.66 -5.27
C ARG A 50 -3.49 -14.35 -6.44
N ALA A 51 -4.25 -14.70 -7.48
CA ALA A 51 -3.73 -15.39 -8.66
C ALA A 51 -3.21 -14.43 -9.74
N LEU A 52 -3.59 -13.15 -9.65
CA LEU A 52 -3.23 -12.14 -10.63
C LEU A 52 -2.12 -11.23 -10.10
N GLN A 53 -1.05 -11.11 -10.87
CA GLN A 53 0.04 -10.18 -10.58
C GLN A 53 -0.45 -8.74 -10.80
N PRO A 54 -0.53 -7.90 -9.77
CA PRO A 54 -0.87 -6.51 -9.94
C PRO A 54 0.28 -5.71 -10.55
N ALA A 55 -0.01 -4.50 -11.01
CA ALA A 55 1.01 -3.59 -11.50
C ALA A 55 1.91 -3.09 -10.37
N GLY A 56 3.16 -2.82 -10.70
CA GLY A 56 4.17 -2.22 -9.82
C GLY A 56 5.28 -1.61 -10.66
N ASP A 57 6.09 -0.76 -10.04
CA ASP A 57 7.31 -0.24 -10.62
C ASP A 57 8.55 -1.00 -10.14
N ASP A 58 8.35 -1.94 -9.25
CA ASP A 58 9.42 -2.62 -8.58
C ASP A 58 10.11 -3.63 -9.48
N TRP A 59 11.37 -3.45 -9.61
CA TRP A 59 12.32 -4.36 -10.19
C TRP A 59 12.57 -5.60 -9.31
N ALA A 60 12.18 -5.57 -8.02
CA ALA A 60 12.54 -6.57 -7.02
C ALA A 60 11.57 -7.76 -6.95
N TYR A 61 10.34 -7.59 -7.40
CA TYR A 61 9.27 -8.59 -7.24
C TYR A 61 8.77 -9.19 -8.56
N LYS A 62 9.65 -9.32 -9.55
CA LYS A 62 9.33 -10.25 -10.63
C LYS A 62 9.42 -11.65 -10.02
N ALA A 63 8.27 -12.15 -9.57
CA ALA A 63 8.15 -13.53 -9.11
C ALA A 63 8.62 -14.46 -10.21
N THR A 64 9.86 -14.90 -10.13
CA THR A 64 10.48 -15.85 -11.06
C THR A 64 10.14 -17.28 -10.65
N GLY A 65 8.91 -17.55 -10.21
CA GLY A 65 8.47 -18.86 -9.81
C GLY A 65 7.38 -18.85 -8.75
N VAL A 66 6.83 -20.02 -8.47
CA VAL A 66 5.92 -20.21 -7.33
C VAL A 66 6.77 -20.13 -6.07
N ASP A 67 6.82 -18.94 -5.51
CA ASP A 67 7.45 -18.74 -4.23
C ASP A 67 6.47 -19.17 -3.13
N VAL A 68 6.92 -20.01 -2.23
CA VAL A 68 6.11 -20.53 -1.12
C VAL A 68 6.73 -20.13 0.21
N ASP A 69 5.90 -19.90 1.19
CA ASP A 69 6.35 -19.67 2.56
C ASP A 69 6.92 -20.97 3.19
N VAL A 70 7.42 -20.86 4.40
CA VAL A 70 8.00 -22.00 5.14
C VAL A 70 6.98 -23.10 5.46
N CYS A 71 5.68 -22.82 5.31
CA CYS A 71 4.59 -23.77 5.50
C CYS A 71 4.10 -24.37 4.16
N GLY A 72 4.70 -23.98 3.03
CA GLY A 72 4.32 -24.44 1.70
C GLY A 72 3.13 -23.74 1.09
N ASN A 73 2.64 -22.63 1.67
CA ASN A 73 1.58 -21.84 1.07
C ASN A 73 2.16 -20.92 0.00
N PRO A 74 1.45 -20.69 -1.12
CA PRO A 74 1.87 -19.70 -2.09
C PRO A 74 2.00 -18.33 -1.45
N ASN A 75 3.11 -17.64 -1.69
CA ASN A 75 3.26 -16.25 -1.29
C ASN A 75 2.22 -15.37 -1.98
N LEU A 76 1.86 -14.28 -1.32
CA LEU A 76 0.91 -13.32 -1.88
C LEU A 76 1.52 -12.69 -3.14
N VAL A 77 0.70 -12.61 -4.18
CA VAL A 77 1.04 -11.84 -5.38
C VAL A 77 0.66 -10.39 -5.09
N GLU A 78 1.67 -9.56 -4.95
CA GLU A 78 1.54 -8.13 -4.74
C GLU A 78 2.48 -7.37 -5.68
N GLY A 79 2.13 -6.15 -6.04
CA GLY A 79 3.02 -5.21 -6.70
C GLY A 79 3.50 -4.17 -5.70
N ALA A 80 4.64 -3.55 -5.94
CA ALA A 80 5.10 -2.43 -5.15
C ALA A 80 5.32 -1.21 -6.04
N PHE A 81 5.01 -0.04 -5.49
CA PHE A 81 5.34 1.24 -6.10
C PHE A 81 6.17 2.05 -5.12
N ASN A 82 7.31 2.52 -5.57
CA ASN A 82 8.00 3.60 -4.89
C ASN A 82 7.25 4.92 -5.12
N PHE A 83 7.52 5.92 -4.30
CA PHE A 83 6.82 7.20 -4.41
C PHE A 83 6.98 7.83 -5.79
N TRP A 84 8.18 7.82 -6.35
CA TRP A 84 8.45 8.32 -7.70
C TRP A 84 7.78 7.47 -8.79
N GLY A 85 7.64 6.16 -8.60
CA GLY A 85 6.94 5.27 -9.52
C GLY A 85 5.44 5.55 -9.60
N LEU A 86 4.83 6.02 -8.49
CA LEU A 86 3.46 6.52 -8.51
C LEU A 86 3.29 7.80 -9.33
N ILE A 87 4.31 8.66 -9.34
CA ILE A 87 4.33 9.85 -10.19
C ILE A 87 4.45 9.43 -11.65
N ASP A 88 5.39 8.55 -11.98
CA ASP A 88 5.61 8.06 -13.34
C ASP A 88 4.38 7.29 -13.88
N ALA A 89 3.69 6.56 -13.03
CA ALA A 89 2.45 5.85 -13.38
C ALA A 89 1.21 6.78 -13.46
N GLY A 90 1.35 8.06 -13.10
CA GLY A 90 0.27 9.06 -13.20
C GLY A 90 -0.75 9.01 -12.06
N PHE A 91 -0.45 8.38 -10.94
CA PHE A 91 -1.29 8.41 -9.74
C PHE A 91 -1.09 9.69 -8.92
N LEU A 92 0.14 10.21 -8.91
CA LEU A 92 0.51 11.43 -8.22
C LEU A 92 1.12 12.45 -9.18
N ASN A 93 0.95 13.71 -8.86
CA ASN A 93 1.71 14.82 -9.46
C ASN A 93 3.12 14.89 -8.88
N ALA A 94 4.01 15.63 -9.53
CA ALA A 94 5.40 15.80 -9.07
C ALA A 94 5.54 16.45 -7.67
N ASP A 95 4.52 17.16 -7.24
CA ASP A 95 4.45 17.76 -5.89
C ASP A 95 3.88 16.81 -4.81
N GLY A 96 3.54 15.56 -5.20
CA GLY A 96 2.98 14.54 -4.32
C GLY A 96 1.47 14.64 -4.12
N THR A 97 0.79 15.58 -4.76
CA THR A 97 -0.68 15.63 -4.75
C THR A 97 -1.27 14.56 -5.66
N VAL A 98 -2.49 14.13 -5.38
CA VAL A 98 -3.18 13.15 -6.21
C VAL A 98 -3.45 13.71 -7.60
N ALA A 99 -3.17 12.93 -8.64
CA ALA A 99 -3.38 13.35 -10.02
C ALA A 99 -4.88 13.49 -10.35
N GLN A 100 -5.20 14.36 -11.30
CA GLN A 100 -6.57 14.61 -11.70
C GLN A 100 -7.22 13.33 -12.26
N GLY A 101 -8.41 13.02 -11.77
CA GLY A 101 -9.18 11.86 -12.21
C GLY A 101 -8.83 10.56 -11.47
N ILE A 102 -7.94 10.62 -10.52
CA ILE A 102 -7.62 9.49 -9.63
C ILE A 102 -8.44 9.61 -8.35
N ASP A 103 -9.35 8.65 -8.15
CA ASP A 103 -10.07 8.54 -6.89
C ASP A 103 -9.14 8.04 -5.78
N HIS A 104 -9.31 8.58 -4.60
CA HIS A 104 -8.56 8.16 -3.42
C HIS A 104 -9.40 8.28 -2.15
N VAL A 105 -9.03 7.50 -1.16
CA VAL A 105 -9.60 7.57 0.19
C VAL A 105 -8.50 7.46 1.23
N PHE A 106 -8.54 8.34 2.21
CA PHE A 106 -7.68 8.27 3.40
C PHE A 106 -8.43 7.56 4.52
N ASP A 107 -7.89 6.45 4.99
CA ASP A 107 -8.45 5.76 6.15
C ASP A 107 -7.81 6.28 7.44
N GLN A 108 -8.62 6.93 8.23
CA GLN A 108 -8.21 7.52 9.51
C GLN A 108 -7.77 6.49 10.55
N CYS A 109 -8.27 5.27 10.47
CA CYS A 109 -7.96 4.23 11.44
C CYS A 109 -6.57 3.64 11.19
N SER A 110 -6.29 3.23 9.96
CA SER A 110 -5.01 2.66 9.56
C SER A 110 -3.97 3.71 9.17
N GLN A 111 -4.39 4.99 9.01
CA GLN A 111 -3.54 6.08 8.52
C GLN A 111 -2.94 5.80 7.14
N THR A 112 -3.74 5.17 6.28
CA THR A 112 -3.31 4.78 4.92
C THR A 112 -4.16 5.45 3.86
N VAL A 113 -3.60 5.59 2.65
CA VAL A 113 -4.30 6.09 1.47
C VAL A 113 -4.51 4.95 0.49
N SER A 114 -5.73 4.76 0.03
CA SER A 114 -6.04 3.85 -1.07
C SER A 114 -6.43 4.64 -2.31
N HIS A 115 -5.97 4.20 -3.49
CA HIS A 115 -6.26 4.82 -4.79
C HIS A 115 -7.03 3.86 -5.70
N GLN A 116 -7.72 4.42 -6.70
CA GLN A 116 -8.49 3.69 -7.70
C GLN A 116 -7.62 2.71 -8.50
N GLY A 117 -8.19 1.54 -8.78
CA GLY A 117 -7.57 0.52 -9.64
C GLY A 117 -6.58 -0.37 -8.92
N PHE A 118 -6.05 0.08 -7.80
CA PHE A 118 -5.15 -0.66 -6.92
C PHE A 118 -5.39 -0.18 -5.49
N ALA A 119 -5.55 -1.08 -4.54
CA ALA A 119 -5.46 -0.68 -3.14
C ALA A 119 -3.99 -0.41 -2.85
N ILE A 120 -3.58 0.84 -2.93
CA ILE A 120 -2.24 1.27 -2.53
C ILE A 120 -2.35 1.75 -1.09
N SER A 121 -1.76 1.00 -0.18
CA SER A 121 -1.72 1.36 1.22
C SER A 121 -0.36 2.00 1.52
N PHE A 122 -0.37 3.31 1.78
CA PHE A 122 0.81 3.98 2.33
C PHE A 122 0.73 3.94 3.85
N ILE A 123 1.76 3.43 4.48
CA ILE A 123 1.93 3.51 5.92
C ILE A 123 2.62 4.85 6.20
N HIS A 124 1.93 5.75 6.87
CA HIS A 124 2.50 6.97 7.44
C HIS A 124 3.07 6.71 8.83
#